data_588c0f657ebc92f9f801fa99a14a4041
#
_entry.id   588c0f657ebc92f9f801fa99a14a4041
#
_cell.length_a   1.000
_cell.length_b   1.000
_cell.length_c   1.000
_cell.angle_alpha   90.00
_cell.angle_beta   90.00
_cell.angle_gamma   90.00
#
_symmetry.space_group_name_H-M   'P 1'
#
loop_
_entity.id
_entity.type
_entity.pdbx_description
1 polymer ?
#
loop_
_entity_poly.entity_id
_entity_poly.type
_entity_poly.pdbx_seq_one_letter_code
_entity_poly.pdbx_strand_id
1 'polypeptide(L)'
;GEQVKDRFASDDRYYDENGKQVDFGTNRYFELNGKWYYAGNDGAILKGPQTIDGVKVYFRQYGAQVKGYFVKDEGDNKSRYYDKDTGALATNQYVIAYNPYKHRNERYYVNDQGIRLTGPQTIDGKQVYFDTYEGSQVFDNFADDGYFYDQDGNRVDLGANRYVQIRDNWYYVGNDGKILTGEHIIDGAHVYFEYGGKQVKGDFDYKNQFHDKDSGTLVTNRFVTVNDKTYFIGADSKAIKGATVIDNIEYFFDEKTGAQVKGNFASNKKYYNSTTGALVINSYVQVDKDWYYVGNDGKRLKGSQTINNVPVYFDPYDGKQAKGVFGNDGYFYDKDSGAKIDLGTNRYVYINDNWYYLNGEGKILKGDQTIDGVQVHFDPYYGNQIKGEFTDSNGHAVKANSYTSPVKYYDKNSGALVKGQYFSHDGKWYYADAEGNILKGSQTIDGVHVYFDYNGVQAKDTVLDGYYYDKDSGARKEL
;
A
#
# COMPACT_ATOMS: atom_id res chain seq x y z
N GLY A 1 -6.57 -51.27 25.01
CA GLY A 1 -7.15 -50.41 23.99
C GLY A 1 -8.17 -49.49 24.62
N GLU A 2 -8.27 -48.28 24.15
CA GLU A 2 -9.23 -47.28 24.60
C GLU A 2 -10.65 -47.73 24.25
N GLN A 3 -11.60 -47.62 25.18
CA GLN A 3 -13.00 -48.00 24.95
C GLN A 3 -13.64 -47.03 23.93
N VAL A 4 -14.30 -47.60 22.90
CA VAL A 4 -15.06 -46.80 21.92
C VAL A 4 -16.31 -46.22 22.61
N LYS A 5 -16.50 -44.88 22.49
CA LYS A 5 -17.63 -44.15 23.07
C LYS A 5 -18.13 -43.09 22.09
N ASP A 6 -19.46 -42.93 22.06
CA ASP A 6 -20.21 -41.93 21.25
C ASP A 6 -19.80 -41.91 19.77
N ARG A 7 -19.51 -43.10 19.21
CA ARG A 7 -19.09 -43.22 17.79
C ARG A 7 -19.28 -44.65 17.26
N PHE A 8 -19.23 -44.76 15.94
CA PHE A 8 -19.11 -46.05 15.28
C PHE A 8 -17.70 -46.62 15.47
N ALA A 9 -17.63 -47.93 15.80
CA ALA A 9 -16.38 -48.65 15.94
C ALA A 9 -15.95 -49.31 14.62
N SER A 10 -14.83 -50.04 14.63
CA SER A 10 -14.31 -50.75 13.46
C SER A 10 -15.18 -51.89 12.95
N ASP A 11 -16.14 -52.33 13.76
CA ASP A 11 -17.19 -53.32 13.42
C ASP A 11 -18.45 -52.67 12.81
N ASP A 12 -18.39 -51.34 12.52
CA ASP A 12 -19.49 -50.55 11.95
C ASP A 12 -20.76 -50.51 12.83
N ARG A 13 -20.60 -50.71 14.17
CA ARG A 13 -21.64 -50.57 15.16
C ARG A 13 -21.40 -49.36 16.05
N TYR A 14 -22.48 -48.73 16.49
CA TYR A 14 -22.42 -47.54 17.35
C TYR A 14 -22.36 -47.93 18.81
N TYR A 15 -21.49 -47.27 19.55
CA TYR A 15 -21.33 -47.36 20.98
C TYR A 15 -21.66 -46.02 21.64
N ASP A 16 -22.55 -46.01 22.63
CA ASP A 16 -22.97 -44.80 23.33
C ASP A 16 -21.87 -44.17 24.20
N GLU A 17 -22.20 -43.07 24.88
CA GLU A 17 -21.29 -42.36 25.79
C GLU A 17 -20.69 -43.23 26.90
N ASN A 18 -21.39 -44.33 27.28
CA ASN A 18 -20.95 -45.30 28.27
C ASN A 18 -20.15 -46.45 27.66
N GLY A 19 -19.99 -46.46 26.31
CA GLY A 19 -19.32 -47.53 25.58
C GLY A 19 -20.16 -48.81 25.44
N LYS A 20 -21.48 -48.71 25.58
CA LYS A 20 -22.43 -49.82 25.36
C LYS A 20 -22.88 -49.77 23.90
N GLN A 21 -22.89 -50.90 23.22
CA GLN A 21 -23.44 -51.04 21.87
C GLN A 21 -24.93 -50.71 21.87
N VAL A 22 -25.32 -49.82 20.92
CA VAL A 22 -26.71 -49.45 20.65
C VAL A 22 -27.22 -50.26 19.47
N ASP A 23 -28.35 -50.96 19.66
CA ASP A 23 -29.03 -51.70 18.60
C ASP A 23 -30.07 -50.80 17.93
N PHE A 24 -29.81 -50.43 16.68
CA PHE A 24 -30.74 -49.64 15.82
C PHE A 24 -31.69 -50.55 15.02
N GLY A 25 -31.64 -51.87 15.22
CA GLY A 25 -32.38 -52.88 14.43
C GLY A 25 -31.63 -53.29 13.14
N THR A 26 -32.34 -54.01 12.27
CA THR A 26 -31.77 -54.51 11.00
C THR A 26 -32.62 -54.07 9.80
N ASN A 27 -31.97 -53.94 8.63
CA ASN A 27 -32.61 -53.57 7.35
C ASN A 27 -33.51 -52.33 7.45
N ARG A 28 -33.00 -51.26 8.06
CA ARG A 28 -33.78 -50.04 8.28
C ARG A 28 -32.91 -48.79 8.33
N TYR A 29 -33.52 -47.66 7.94
CA TYR A 29 -32.97 -46.33 8.16
C TYR A 29 -33.13 -45.92 9.63
N PHE A 30 -32.17 -45.19 10.14
CA PHE A 30 -32.22 -44.49 11.41
C PHE A 30 -31.47 -43.17 11.33
N GLU A 31 -31.85 -42.23 12.19
CA GLU A 31 -31.19 -40.93 12.30
C GLU A 31 -30.35 -40.89 13.60
N LEU A 32 -29.13 -40.39 13.47
CA LEU A 32 -28.24 -40.13 14.60
C LEU A 32 -27.51 -38.83 14.41
N ASN A 33 -27.63 -37.89 15.36
CA ASN A 33 -27.00 -36.59 15.33
C ASN A 33 -27.24 -35.80 14.00
N GLY A 34 -28.50 -35.80 13.53
CA GLY A 34 -28.91 -35.10 12.29
C GLY A 34 -28.42 -35.74 11.00
N LYS A 35 -27.90 -36.97 11.04
CA LYS A 35 -27.44 -37.73 9.86
C LYS A 35 -28.20 -39.02 9.74
N TRP A 36 -28.52 -39.42 8.51
CA TRP A 36 -29.17 -40.66 8.19
C TRP A 36 -28.17 -41.80 7.95
N TYR A 37 -28.48 -42.96 8.48
CA TYR A 37 -27.71 -44.19 8.33
C TYR A 37 -28.64 -45.33 7.95
N TYR A 38 -28.08 -46.43 7.48
CA TYR A 38 -28.85 -47.65 7.26
C TYR A 38 -28.13 -48.81 7.94
N ALA A 39 -28.84 -49.49 8.83
CA ALA A 39 -28.42 -50.73 9.44
C ALA A 39 -28.71 -51.88 8.48
N GLY A 40 -27.69 -52.64 8.11
CA GLY A 40 -27.81 -53.81 7.27
C GLY A 40 -28.48 -55.00 7.98
N ASN A 41 -28.49 -56.17 7.32
CA ASN A 41 -29.10 -57.39 7.86
C ASN A 41 -28.45 -57.90 9.15
N ASP A 42 -27.21 -57.53 9.40
CA ASP A 42 -26.45 -57.90 10.61
C ASP A 42 -26.42 -56.74 11.65
N GLY A 43 -27.12 -55.64 11.40
CA GLY A 43 -27.15 -54.44 12.25
C GLY A 43 -25.94 -53.51 12.16
N ALA A 44 -24.95 -53.81 11.31
CA ALA A 44 -23.85 -52.89 11.00
C ALA A 44 -24.30 -51.84 9.98
N ILE A 45 -23.71 -50.62 10.03
CA ILE A 45 -24.01 -49.55 9.07
C ILE A 45 -23.45 -49.86 7.67
N LEU A 46 -24.24 -49.56 6.65
CA LEU A 46 -23.81 -49.69 5.28
C LEU A 46 -22.90 -48.50 4.84
N LYS A 47 -21.98 -48.77 3.92
CA LYS A 47 -21.03 -47.79 3.35
C LYS A 47 -20.95 -47.93 1.83
N GLY A 48 -20.53 -46.86 1.16
CA GLY A 48 -20.38 -46.82 -0.29
C GLY A 48 -21.74 -46.85 -1.03
N PRO A 49 -21.72 -47.18 -2.33
CA PRO A 49 -22.92 -47.28 -3.15
C PRO A 49 -23.74 -48.54 -2.73
N GLN A 50 -25.04 -48.33 -2.55
CA GLN A 50 -25.97 -49.36 -2.16
C GLN A 50 -27.23 -49.31 -3.01
N THR A 51 -27.97 -50.44 -3.07
CA THR A 51 -29.32 -50.48 -3.64
C THR A 51 -30.24 -51.00 -2.53
N ILE A 52 -31.16 -50.17 -2.05
CA ILE A 52 -32.09 -50.48 -0.96
C ILE A 52 -33.50 -50.37 -1.55
N ASP A 53 -34.27 -51.45 -1.49
CA ASP A 53 -35.61 -51.54 -2.08
C ASP A 53 -35.70 -51.04 -3.54
N GLY A 54 -34.66 -51.37 -4.33
CA GLY A 54 -34.55 -50.97 -5.74
C GLY A 54 -34.06 -49.55 -5.96
N VAL A 55 -33.81 -48.77 -4.91
CA VAL A 55 -33.33 -47.38 -4.96
C VAL A 55 -31.82 -47.33 -4.76
N LYS A 56 -31.09 -46.73 -5.70
CA LYS A 56 -29.64 -46.49 -5.56
C LYS A 56 -29.37 -45.31 -4.64
N VAL A 57 -28.56 -45.54 -3.59
CA VAL A 57 -28.18 -44.57 -2.56
C VAL A 57 -26.67 -44.65 -2.32
N TYR A 58 -26.12 -43.70 -1.58
CA TYR A 58 -24.71 -43.68 -1.23
C TYR A 58 -24.51 -43.33 0.23
N PHE A 59 -23.68 -44.08 0.91
CA PHE A 59 -23.24 -43.80 2.27
C PHE A 59 -21.74 -43.51 2.28
N ARG A 60 -21.33 -42.44 3.01
CA ARG A 60 -19.92 -42.08 3.15
C ARG A 60 -19.15 -43.19 3.90
N GLN A 61 -17.82 -43.12 3.89
CA GLN A 61 -16.96 -44.09 4.60
C GLN A 61 -17.31 -44.27 6.10
N TYR A 62 -17.87 -43.23 6.73
CA TYR A 62 -18.35 -43.27 8.12
C TYR A 62 -19.86 -43.56 8.21
N GLY A 63 -20.47 -44.04 7.15
CA GLY A 63 -21.83 -44.60 7.12
C GLY A 63 -22.95 -43.57 6.94
N ALA A 64 -22.70 -42.26 6.98
CA ALA A 64 -23.73 -41.24 6.77
C ALA A 64 -24.23 -41.22 5.32
N GLN A 65 -25.56 -41.23 5.11
CA GLN A 65 -26.18 -41.12 3.79
C GLN A 65 -25.84 -39.77 3.13
N VAL A 66 -25.49 -39.81 1.87
CA VAL A 66 -25.31 -38.59 1.06
C VAL A 66 -26.66 -38.07 0.60
N LYS A 67 -26.93 -36.79 0.87
CA LYS A 67 -28.12 -36.07 0.41
C LYS A 67 -27.73 -34.65 -0.06
N GLY A 68 -28.17 -34.28 -1.23
CA GLY A 68 -27.93 -32.92 -1.78
C GLY A 68 -26.51 -32.65 -2.30
N TYR A 69 -25.70 -33.71 -2.53
CA TYR A 69 -24.32 -33.56 -2.92
C TYR A 69 -23.91 -34.46 -4.07
N PHE A 70 -22.92 -33.99 -4.82
CA PHE A 70 -22.17 -34.85 -5.74
C PHE A 70 -21.15 -35.69 -5.00
N VAL A 71 -21.11 -36.97 -5.30
CA VAL A 71 -20.09 -37.90 -4.81
C VAL A 71 -19.32 -38.43 -5.99
N LYS A 72 -18.00 -38.44 -5.88
CA LYS A 72 -17.12 -39.07 -6.85
C LYS A 72 -17.07 -40.57 -6.53
N ASP A 73 -17.48 -41.38 -7.50
CA ASP A 73 -17.43 -42.81 -7.38
C ASP A 73 -16.00 -43.31 -7.61
N GLU A 74 -15.45 -44.08 -6.67
CA GLU A 74 -14.08 -44.62 -6.76
C GLU A 74 -13.92 -45.63 -7.91
N GLY A 75 -15.03 -46.29 -8.31
CA GLY A 75 -14.97 -47.31 -9.34
C GLY A 75 -14.78 -46.76 -10.77
N ASP A 76 -15.36 -45.63 -11.12
CA ASP A 76 -15.32 -45.04 -12.44
C ASP A 76 -14.87 -43.57 -12.47
N ASN A 77 -14.53 -43.01 -11.32
CA ASN A 77 -14.03 -41.65 -11.16
C ASN A 77 -15.06 -40.55 -11.57
N LYS A 78 -16.34 -40.87 -11.68
CA LYS A 78 -17.41 -39.98 -12.11
C LYS A 78 -18.21 -39.44 -10.95
N SER A 79 -18.65 -38.17 -11.02
CA SER A 79 -19.45 -37.52 -9.99
C SER A 79 -20.94 -37.77 -10.22
N ARG A 80 -21.63 -38.34 -9.22
CA ARG A 80 -23.07 -38.63 -9.23
C ARG A 80 -23.77 -37.81 -8.13
N TYR A 81 -24.95 -37.31 -8.45
CA TYR A 81 -25.75 -36.53 -7.47
C TYR A 81 -26.79 -37.40 -6.80
N TYR A 82 -26.87 -37.28 -5.48
CA TYR A 82 -27.87 -37.89 -4.65
C TYR A 82 -28.86 -36.86 -4.12
N ASP A 83 -30.15 -37.07 -4.37
CA ASP A 83 -31.24 -36.14 -4.08
C ASP A 83 -31.22 -35.65 -2.65
N LYS A 84 -31.49 -34.34 -2.47
CA LYS A 84 -31.35 -33.67 -1.16
C LYS A 84 -32.35 -34.13 -0.11
N ASP A 85 -33.53 -34.61 -0.53
CA ASP A 85 -34.61 -35.00 0.37
C ASP A 85 -34.56 -36.50 0.64
N THR A 86 -34.45 -37.29 -0.42
CA THR A 86 -34.54 -38.76 -0.36
C THR A 86 -33.17 -39.43 -0.22
N GLY A 87 -32.11 -38.84 -0.74
CA GLY A 87 -30.80 -39.48 -0.91
C GLY A 87 -30.74 -40.50 -2.04
N ALA A 88 -31.78 -40.60 -2.89
CA ALA A 88 -31.79 -41.44 -4.07
C ALA A 88 -30.87 -40.84 -5.19
N LEU A 89 -30.26 -41.72 -5.98
CA LEU A 89 -29.51 -41.28 -7.17
C LEU A 89 -30.45 -40.55 -8.10
N ALA A 90 -30.16 -39.28 -8.38
CA ALA A 90 -30.87 -38.46 -9.35
C ALA A 90 -30.44 -38.85 -10.79
N THR A 91 -31.40 -39.01 -11.70
CA THR A 91 -31.13 -39.37 -13.11
C THR A 91 -32.00 -38.55 -14.05
N ASN A 92 -31.47 -38.22 -15.24
CA ASN A 92 -32.12 -37.49 -16.33
C ASN A 92 -32.88 -36.24 -15.89
N GLN A 93 -32.25 -35.40 -15.06
CA GLN A 93 -32.86 -34.19 -14.51
C GLN A 93 -31.88 -33.09 -14.16
N TYR A 94 -32.42 -31.87 -14.07
CA TYR A 94 -31.70 -30.76 -13.47
C TYR A 94 -31.64 -30.92 -11.93
N VAL A 95 -30.50 -30.59 -11.36
CA VAL A 95 -30.28 -30.59 -9.91
C VAL A 95 -29.60 -29.29 -9.48
N ILE A 96 -29.85 -28.88 -8.23
CA ILE A 96 -29.20 -27.73 -7.61
C ILE A 96 -28.22 -28.27 -6.55
N ALA A 97 -26.96 -27.89 -6.65
CA ALA A 97 -25.94 -28.28 -5.71
C ALA A 97 -24.97 -27.14 -5.41
N TYR A 98 -24.38 -27.18 -4.24
CA TYR A 98 -23.36 -26.19 -3.86
C TYR A 98 -22.10 -26.34 -4.70
N ASN A 99 -21.68 -25.22 -5.31
CA ASN A 99 -20.42 -25.11 -6.05
C ASN A 99 -19.34 -24.51 -5.13
N PRO A 100 -18.30 -25.28 -4.75
CA PRO A 100 -17.28 -24.80 -3.84
C PRO A 100 -16.36 -23.73 -4.44
N TYR A 101 -16.25 -23.66 -5.76
CA TYR A 101 -15.44 -22.66 -6.47
C TYR A 101 -16.14 -21.29 -6.58
N LYS A 102 -17.47 -21.30 -6.72
CA LYS A 102 -18.32 -20.10 -6.79
C LYS A 102 -18.93 -19.70 -5.46
N HIS A 103 -18.78 -20.52 -4.42
CA HIS A 103 -19.34 -20.34 -3.07
C HIS A 103 -20.87 -20.11 -3.05
N ARG A 104 -21.59 -20.76 -3.98
CA ARG A 104 -23.05 -20.67 -4.11
C ARG A 104 -23.64 -21.91 -4.71
N ASN A 105 -24.98 -22.03 -4.64
CA ASN A 105 -25.69 -23.07 -5.34
C ASN A 105 -25.75 -22.78 -6.84
N GLU A 106 -25.47 -23.81 -7.64
CA GLU A 106 -25.49 -23.77 -9.11
C GLU A 106 -26.40 -24.88 -9.66
N ARG A 107 -26.86 -24.72 -10.89
CA ARG A 107 -27.67 -25.71 -11.62
C ARG A 107 -26.78 -26.64 -12.44
N TYR A 108 -27.06 -27.92 -12.34
CA TYR A 108 -26.39 -28.99 -13.07
C TYR A 108 -27.42 -29.89 -13.75
N TYR A 109 -26.98 -30.70 -14.70
CA TYR A 109 -27.80 -31.79 -15.23
C TYR A 109 -27.08 -33.11 -15.05
N VAL A 110 -27.84 -34.14 -14.64
CA VAL A 110 -27.35 -35.51 -14.51
C VAL A 110 -28.03 -36.42 -15.52
N ASN A 111 -27.25 -37.31 -16.15
CA ASN A 111 -27.76 -38.26 -17.18
C ASN A 111 -28.49 -39.46 -16.54
N ASP A 112 -28.82 -40.47 -17.35
CA ASP A 112 -29.48 -41.71 -16.93
C ASP A 112 -28.68 -42.55 -15.90
N GLN A 113 -27.36 -42.32 -15.83
CA GLN A 113 -26.47 -42.93 -14.84
C GLN A 113 -26.22 -42.05 -13.61
N GLY A 114 -26.92 -40.90 -13.51
CA GLY A 114 -26.73 -39.93 -12.46
C GLY A 114 -25.44 -39.13 -12.59
N ILE A 115 -24.72 -39.22 -13.71
CA ILE A 115 -23.43 -38.59 -13.94
C ILE A 115 -23.65 -37.13 -14.38
N ARG A 116 -22.95 -36.21 -13.75
CA ARG A 116 -22.94 -34.79 -14.10
C ARG A 116 -22.43 -34.57 -15.52
N LEU A 117 -23.25 -33.86 -16.35
CA LEU A 117 -22.88 -33.48 -17.71
C LEU A 117 -21.96 -32.26 -17.71
N THR A 118 -21.11 -32.17 -18.74
CA THR A 118 -20.22 -31.05 -19.03
C THR A 118 -20.22 -30.73 -20.54
N GLY A 119 -19.77 -29.51 -20.89
CA GLY A 119 -19.73 -29.05 -22.27
C GLY A 119 -21.10 -28.80 -22.89
N PRO A 120 -21.19 -28.70 -24.26
CA PRO A 120 -22.43 -28.47 -24.99
C PRO A 120 -23.32 -29.71 -24.93
N GLN A 121 -24.60 -29.49 -24.67
CA GLN A 121 -25.61 -30.56 -24.55
C GLN A 121 -26.92 -30.11 -25.26
N THR A 122 -27.74 -31.10 -25.67
CA THR A 122 -29.10 -30.85 -26.09
C THR A 122 -30.06 -31.56 -25.11
N ILE A 123 -30.82 -30.75 -24.36
CA ILE A 123 -31.78 -31.24 -23.37
C ILE A 123 -33.17 -30.73 -23.74
N ASP A 124 -34.12 -31.62 -23.91
CA ASP A 124 -35.48 -31.31 -24.32
C ASP A 124 -35.55 -30.44 -25.61
N GLY A 125 -34.67 -30.74 -26.58
CA GLY A 125 -34.54 -30.01 -27.84
C GLY A 125 -33.85 -28.65 -27.74
N LYS A 126 -33.42 -28.21 -26.59
CA LYS A 126 -32.71 -26.95 -26.36
C LYS A 126 -31.22 -27.19 -26.24
N GLN A 127 -30.44 -26.33 -26.91
CA GLN A 127 -28.99 -26.36 -26.76
C GLN A 127 -28.59 -25.57 -25.51
N VAL A 128 -27.87 -26.22 -24.60
CA VAL A 128 -27.41 -25.70 -23.30
C VAL A 128 -25.91 -25.98 -23.14
N TYR A 129 -25.26 -25.30 -22.23
CA TYR A 129 -23.85 -25.52 -21.95
C TYR A 129 -23.58 -25.66 -20.45
N PHE A 130 -22.82 -26.66 -20.11
CA PHE A 130 -22.30 -26.86 -18.76
C PHE A 130 -20.80 -26.66 -18.75
N ASP A 131 -20.31 -25.88 -17.80
CA ASP A 131 -18.88 -25.63 -17.62
C ASP A 131 -18.09 -26.95 -17.72
N THR A 132 -17.01 -26.97 -18.49
CA THR A 132 -16.25 -28.19 -18.77
C THR A 132 -15.53 -28.74 -17.54
N TYR A 133 -15.19 -27.88 -16.59
CA TYR A 133 -14.49 -28.26 -15.36
C TYR A 133 -15.47 -28.48 -14.19
N GLU A 134 -16.35 -27.51 -13.94
CA GLU A 134 -17.26 -27.52 -12.78
C GLU A 134 -18.60 -28.20 -13.08
N GLY A 135 -19.00 -28.27 -14.35
CA GLY A 135 -20.29 -28.82 -14.80
C GLY A 135 -21.50 -27.97 -14.45
N SER A 136 -21.31 -26.76 -13.94
CA SER A 136 -22.41 -25.83 -13.70
C SER A 136 -22.94 -25.24 -15.03
N GLN A 137 -24.27 -25.07 -15.14
CA GLN A 137 -24.85 -24.50 -16.35
C GLN A 137 -24.46 -23.04 -16.54
N VAL A 138 -24.16 -22.67 -17.79
CA VAL A 138 -23.85 -21.29 -18.17
C VAL A 138 -25.15 -20.54 -18.43
N PHE A 139 -25.25 -19.32 -17.85
CA PHE A 139 -26.39 -18.40 -17.99
C PHE A 139 -25.89 -17.00 -18.30
N ASP A 140 -26.63 -16.29 -19.15
CA ASP A 140 -26.41 -14.87 -19.47
C ASP A 140 -24.95 -14.54 -19.75
N ASN A 141 -24.25 -15.44 -20.48
CA ASN A 141 -22.81 -15.32 -20.75
C ASN A 141 -22.41 -16.12 -21.99
N PHE A 142 -21.22 -15.81 -22.51
CA PHE A 142 -20.53 -16.67 -23.45
C PHE A 142 -19.93 -17.87 -22.71
N ALA A 143 -20.04 -19.05 -23.33
CA ALA A 143 -19.37 -20.25 -22.86
C ALA A 143 -18.05 -20.47 -23.63
N ASP A 144 -17.24 -21.45 -23.20
CA ASP A 144 -15.94 -21.78 -23.81
C ASP A 144 -16.08 -22.29 -25.26
N ASP A 145 -17.27 -22.69 -25.67
CA ASP A 145 -17.56 -23.05 -27.08
C ASP A 145 -17.75 -21.82 -28.00
N GLY A 146 -17.72 -20.61 -27.41
CA GLY A 146 -17.82 -19.34 -28.10
C GLY A 146 -19.26 -18.87 -28.37
N TYR A 147 -20.29 -19.60 -27.93
CA TYR A 147 -21.70 -19.21 -28.10
C TYR A 147 -22.24 -18.51 -26.86
N PHE A 148 -23.24 -17.64 -27.06
CA PHE A 148 -23.95 -16.97 -25.97
C PHE A 148 -25.13 -17.82 -25.48
N TYR A 149 -25.29 -17.90 -24.19
CA TYR A 149 -26.39 -18.56 -23.49
C TYR A 149 -27.19 -17.51 -22.70
N ASP A 150 -28.52 -17.49 -22.93
CA ASP A 150 -29.41 -16.50 -22.32
C ASP A 150 -29.62 -16.71 -20.80
N GLN A 151 -30.51 -15.92 -20.21
CA GLN A 151 -30.86 -16.01 -18.80
C GLN A 151 -31.51 -17.34 -18.40
N ASP A 152 -32.10 -18.07 -19.37
CA ASP A 152 -32.66 -19.41 -19.16
C ASP A 152 -31.61 -20.50 -19.38
N GLY A 153 -30.42 -20.14 -19.87
CA GLY A 153 -29.31 -21.03 -20.22
C GLY A 153 -29.45 -21.69 -21.59
N ASN A 154 -30.26 -21.14 -22.49
CA ASN A 154 -30.41 -21.64 -23.87
C ASN A 154 -29.44 -20.90 -24.80
N ARG A 155 -28.84 -21.61 -25.74
CA ARG A 155 -28.01 -21.00 -26.78
C ARG A 155 -28.81 -20.01 -27.62
N VAL A 156 -28.27 -18.82 -27.84
CA VAL A 156 -28.88 -17.77 -28.68
C VAL A 156 -28.09 -17.63 -29.99
N ASP A 157 -28.78 -17.54 -31.08
CA ASP A 157 -28.19 -17.15 -32.36
C ASP A 157 -28.06 -15.62 -32.43
N LEU A 158 -26.82 -15.13 -32.32
CA LEU A 158 -26.49 -13.71 -32.40
C LEU A 158 -26.22 -13.23 -33.85
N GLY A 159 -26.42 -14.11 -34.85
CA GLY A 159 -26.07 -13.86 -36.24
C GLY A 159 -24.60 -14.16 -36.54
N ALA A 160 -24.11 -13.70 -37.71
CA ALA A 160 -22.72 -13.92 -38.14
C ALA A 160 -22.11 -12.64 -38.72
N ASN A 161 -20.78 -12.54 -38.68
CA ASN A 161 -19.97 -11.46 -39.25
C ASN A 161 -20.47 -10.06 -38.83
N ARG A 162 -20.68 -9.87 -37.55
CA ARG A 162 -21.21 -8.61 -36.99
C ARG A 162 -20.76 -8.31 -35.57
N TYR A 163 -20.73 -7.01 -35.25
CA TYR A 163 -20.60 -6.57 -33.88
C TYR A 163 -21.93 -6.76 -33.12
N VAL A 164 -21.83 -7.17 -31.88
CA VAL A 164 -22.96 -7.25 -30.94
C VAL A 164 -22.56 -6.58 -29.62
N GLN A 165 -23.49 -5.88 -29.01
CA GLN A 165 -23.30 -5.32 -27.68
C GLN A 165 -24.11 -6.11 -26.67
N ILE A 166 -23.45 -6.63 -25.66
CA ILE A 166 -24.09 -7.34 -24.55
C ILE A 166 -23.69 -6.62 -23.28
N ARG A 167 -24.67 -6.05 -22.58
CA ARG A 167 -24.46 -5.06 -21.51
C ARG A 167 -23.63 -3.89 -22.08
N ASP A 168 -22.55 -3.52 -21.42
CA ASP A 168 -21.69 -2.39 -21.84
C ASP A 168 -20.48 -2.85 -22.69
N ASN A 169 -20.40 -4.12 -23.05
CA ASN A 169 -19.27 -4.69 -23.78
C ASN A 169 -19.57 -5.01 -25.22
N TRP A 170 -18.63 -4.76 -26.10
CA TRP A 170 -18.69 -5.10 -27.51
C TRP A 170 -17.98 -6.42 -27.79
N TYR A 171 -18.59 -7.21 -28.64
CA TYR A 171 -18.12 -8.50 -29.16
C TYR A 171 -18.24 -8.54 -30.67
N TYR A 172 -17.49 -9.40 -31.34
CA TYR A 172 -17.70 -9.68 -32.75
C TYR A 172 -18.02 -11.15 -32.93
N VAL A 173 -19.13 -11.43 -33.57
CA VAL A 173 -19.57 -12.78 -33.93
C VAL A 173 -19.00 -13.11 -35.30
N GLY A 174 -18.22 -14.18 -35.41
CA GLY A 174 -17.64 -14.66 -36.66
C GLY A 174 -18.65 -15.35 -37.57
N ASN A 175 -18.16 -15.85 -38.69
CA ASN A 175 -19.01 -16.50 -39.67
C ASN A 175 -19.66 -17.83 -39.20
N ASP A 176 -19.09 -18.44 -38.18
CA ASP A 176 -19.57 -19.66 -37.53
C ASP A 176 -20.53 -19.42 -36.35
N GLY A 177 -20.91 -18.16 -36.11
CA GLY A 177 -21.77 -17.76 -34.99
C GLY A 177 -21.10 -17.70 -33.63
N LYS A 178 -19.79 -17.85 -33.56
CA LYS A 178 -19.00 -17.76 -32.32
C LYS A 178 -18.35 -16.39 -32.17
N ILE A 179 -18.11 -15.98 -30.92
CA ILE A 179 -17.33 -14.77 -30.68
C ILE A 179 -15.86 -14.95 -31.07
N LEU A 180 -15.27 -13.88 -31.60
CA LEU A 180 -13.86 -13.82 -31.87
C LEU A 180 -13.07 -13.50 -30.56
N THR A 181 -11.86 -14.01 -30.49
CA THR A 181 -10.88 -13.72 -29.43
C THR A 181 -9.50 -13.46 -30.05
N GLY A 182 -8.66 -12.65 -29.41
CA GLY A 182 -7.34 -12.31 -29.92
C GLY A 182 -7.35 -11.19 -30.95
N GLU A 183 -6.32 -11.16 -31.79
CA GLU A 183 -6.13 -10.14 -32.83
C GLU A 183 -6.90 -10.49 -34.12
N HIS A 184 -7.58 -9.50 -34.66
CA HIS A 184 -8.29 -9.64 -35.93
C HIS A 184 -8.19 -8.37 -36.77
N ILE A 185 -8.36 -8.52 -38.06
CA ILE A 185 -8.57 -7.41 -39.00
C ILE A 185 -10.03 -7.51 -39.49
N ILE A 186 -10.82 -6.52 -39.09
CA ILE A 186 -12.24 -6.44 -39.47
C ILE A 186 -12.44 -5.16 -40.29
N ASP A 187 -12.92 -5.28 -41.51
CA ASP A 187 -13.08 -4.17 -42.44
C ASP A 187 -11.79 -3.33 -42.62
N GLY A 188 -10.63 -3.99 -42.63
CA GLY A 188 -9.32 -3.35 -42.75
C GLY A 188 -8.78 -2.73 -41.46
N ALA A 189 -9.51 -2.77 -40.36
CA ALA A 189 -9.09 -2.21 -39.05
C ALA A 189 -8.55 -3.31 -38.12
N HIS A 190 -7.40 -3.03 -37.50
CA HIS A 190 -6.83 -3.91 -36.48
C HIS A 190 -7.55 -3.72 -35.15
N VAL A 191 -8.12 -4.78 -34.62
CA VAL A 191 -8.88 -4.84 -33.39
C VAL A 191 -8.40 -5.99 -32.52
N TYR A 192 -8.67 -5.93 -31.22
CA TYR A 192 -8.33 -6.99 -30.28
C TYR A 192 -9.50 -7.34 -29.37
N PHE A 193 -9.73 -8.61 -29.20
CA PHE A 193 -10.74 -9.16 -28.30
C PHE A 193 -10.05 -9.97 -27.20
N GLU A 194 -10.37 -9.69 -25.94
CA GLU A 194 -9.87 -10.45 -24.79
C GLU A 194 -10.25 -11.93 -24.87
N TYR A 195 -9.71 -12.77 -23.98
CA TYR A 195 -10.01 -14.21 -23.94
C TYR A 195 -11.51 -14.51 -23.88
N GLY A 196 -12.30 -13.70 -23.14
CA GLY A 196 -13.78 -13.79 -23.11
C GLY A 196 -14.49 -13.12 -24.29
N GLY A 197 -13.78 -12.71 -25.34
CA GLY A 197 -14.34 -12.10 -26.56
C GLY A 197 -14.68 -10.61 -26.44
N LYS A 198 -14.49 -9.99 -25.30
CA LYS A 198 -14.72 -8.55 -25.12
C LYS A 198 -13.73 -7.74 -25.93
N GLN A 199 -14.23 -6.81 -26.77
CA GLN A 199 -13.36 -5.90 -27.53
C GLN A 199 -12.63 -4.93 -26.59
N VAL A 200 -11.32 -4.80 -26.77
CA VAL A 200 -10.55 -3.76 -26.10
C VAL A 200 -10.85 -2.41 -26.74
N LYS A 201 -11.32 -1.47 -25.93
CA LYS A 201 -11.64 -0.10 -26.33
C LYS A 201 -11.19 0.89 -25.24
N GLY A 202 -10.47 1.95 -25.64
CA GLY A 202 -9.99 2.98 -24.74
C GLY A 202 -8.92 2.49 -23.75
N ASP A 203 -8.27 1.37 -24.05
CA ASP A 203 -7.28 0.74 -23.18
C ASP A 203 -6.19 0.03 -23.99
N PHE A 204 -5.20 -0.48 -23.28
CA PHE A 204 -4.08 -1.24 -23.82
C PHE A 204 -4.42 -2.73 -23.87
N ASP A 205 -4.02 -3.40 -24.95
CA ASP A 205 -4.08 -4.86 -25.08
C ASP A 205 -2.88 -5.55 -24.38
N TYR A 206 -2.80 -6.88 -24.48
CA TYR A 206 -1.72 -7.68 -23.87
C TYR A 206 -0.32 -7.40 -24.44
N LYS A 207 -0.23 -6.79 -25.64
CA LYS A 207 1.03 -6.32 -26.25
C LYS A 207 1.38 -4.90 -25.87
N ASN A 208 0.59 -4.27 -24.98
CA ASN A 208 0.64 -2.86 -24.64
C ASN A 208 0.41 -1.92 -25.84
N GLN A 209 -0.41 -2.33 -26.80
CA GLN A 209 -0.88 -1.50 -27.90
C GLN A 209 -2.22 -0.87 -27.52
N PHE A 210 -2.39 0.42 -27.78
CA PHE A 210 -3.58 1.16 -27.38
C PHE A 210 -4.67 1.09 -28.47
N HIS A 211 -5.88 0.79 -28.04
CA HIS A 211 -7.06 0.74 -28.87
C HIS A 211 -8.00 1.92 -28.63
N ASP A 212 -8.47 2.54 -29.69
CA ASP A 212 -9.37 3.70 -29.65
C ASP A 212 -10.65 3.41 -28.85
N LYS A 213 -11.10 4.37 -28.05
CA LYS A 213 -12.24 4.20 -27.14
C LYS A 213 -13.58 4.00 -27.84
N ASP A 214 -13.72 4.53 -29.07
CA ASP A 214 -14.97 4.49 -29.82
C ASP A 214 -14.97 3.31 -30.82
N SER A 215 -13.93 3.18 -31.62
CA SER A 215 -13.81 2.16 -32.66
C SER A 215 -13.17 0.86 -32.17
N GLY A 216 -12.31 0.88 -31.18
CA GLY A 216 -11.48 -0.26 -30.76
C GLY A 216 -10.32 -0.56 -31.71
N THR A 217 -10.01 0.34 -32.66
CA THR A 217 -8.89 0.19 -33.60
C THR A 217 -7.58 0.66 -32.98
N LEU A 218 -6.44 0.17 -33.47
CA LEU A 218 -5.14 0.66 -33.04
C LEU A 218 -4.98 2.16 -33.27
N VAL A 219 -4.40 2.83 -32.28
CA VAL A 219 -4.10 4.27 -32.31
C VAL A 219 -2.63 4.48 -32.57
N THR A 220 -2.29 5.53 -33.35
CA THR A 220 -0.90 5.95 -33.60
C THR A 220 -0.75 7.48 -33.52
N ASN A 221 0.42 7.93 -33.12
CA ASN A 221 0.89 9.33 -33.17
C ASN A 221 -0.09 10.36 -32.58
N ARG A 222 -0.68 10.07 -31.42
CA ARG A 222 -1.57 11.02 -30.73
C ARG A 222 -1.57 10.85 -29.21
N PHE A 223 -1.99 11.89 -28.52
CA PHE A 223 -2.27 11.85 -27.09
C PHE A 223 -3.59 11.11 -26.81
N VAL A 224 -3.58 10.31 -25.74
CA VAL A 224 -4.77 9.60 -25.22
C VAL A 224 -4.81 9.75 -23.70
N THR A 225 -6.00 9.62 -23.13
CA THR A 225 -6.19 9.64 -21.66
C THR A 225 -6.84 8.32 -21.23
N VAL A 226 -6.23 7.67 -20.26
CA VAL A 226 -6.71 6.43 -19.63
C VAL A 226 -6.61 6.59 -18.12
N ASN A 227 -7.72 6.38 -17.41
CA ASN A 227 -7.75 6.48 -15.94
C ASN A 227 -7.05 7.75 -15.40
N ASP A 228 -7.43 8.92 -15.96
CA ASP A 228 -6.89 10.25 -15.62
C ASP A 228 -5.40 10.47 -15.91
N LYS A 229 -4.75 9.52 -16.59
CA LYS A 229 -3.37 9.65 -17.05
C LYS A 229 -3.31 9.90 -18.54
N THR A 230 -2.46 10.83 -18.94
CA THR A 230 -2.21 11.14 -20.35
C THR A 230 -1.02 10.32 -20.85
N TYR A 231 -1.13 9.80 -22.05
CA TYR A 231 -0.07 9.08 -22.76
C TYR A 231 0.07 9.66 -24.17
N PHE A 232 1.22 9.53 -24.79
CA PHE A 232 1.37 9.70 -26.22
C PHE A 232 1.64 8.34 -26.86
N ILE A 233 0.80 7.97 -27.79
CA ILE A 233 0.90 6.69 -28.51
C ILE A 233 1.78 6.90 -29.72
N GLY A 234 2.85 6.12 -29.84
CA GLY A 234 3.78 6.17 -30.96
C GLY A 234 3.27 5.49 -32.23
N ALA A 235 4.11 5.41 -33.24
CA ALA A 235 3.80 4.78 -34.53
C ALA A 235 3.54 3.27 -34.43
N ASP A 236 4.05 2.62 -33.39
CA ASP A 236 3.85 1.19 -33.09
C ASP A 236 2.63 0.91 -32.22
N SER A 237 1.78 1.91 -32.03
CA SER A 237 0.58 1.88 -31.16
C SER A 237 0.86 1.71 -29.66
N LYS A 238 2.11 1.90 -29.21
CA LYS A 238 2.50 1.80 -27.80
C LYS A 238 2.73 3.16 -27.18
N ALA A 239 2.56 3.23 -25.86
CA ALA A 239 2.91 4.44 -25.11
C ALA A 239 4.42 4.73 -25.18
N ILE A 240 4.77 5.95 -25.59
CA ILE A 240 6.15 6.43 -25.59
C ILE A 240 6.62 6.62 -24.14
N LYS A 241 7.92 6.48 -23.92
CA LYS A 241 8.57 6.61 -22.62
C LYS A 241 9.78 7.53 -22.70
N GLY A 242 10.09 8.20 -21.57
CA GLY A 242 11.21 9.13 -21.48
C GLY A 242 10.94 10.49 -22.13
N ALA A 243 12.02 11.25 -22.35
CA ALA A 243 11.95 12.56 -22.98
C ALA A 243 11.69 12.41 -24.50
N THR A 244 10.70 13.14 -24.99
CA THR A 244 10.29 13.06 -26.40
C THR A 244 9.86 14.43 -26.90
N VAL A 245 10.28 14.79 -28.11
CA VAL A 245 9.86 16.02 -28.79
C VAL A 245 8.69 15.70 -29.72
N ILE A 246 7.56 16.36 -29.50
CA ILE A 246 6.34 16.24 -30.30
C ILE A 246 5.97 17.66 -30.72
N ASP A 247 5.83 17.88 -32.02
CA ASP A 247 5.52 19.21 -32.59
C ASP A 247 6.45 20.33 -32.06
N ASN A 248 7.76 20.07 -32.00
CA ASN A 248 8.82 20.96 -31.49
C ASN A 248 8.73 21.28 -29.98
N ILE A 249 7.92 20.57 -29.21
CA ILE A 249 7.80 20.74 -27.76
C ILE A 249 8.33 19.48 -27.08
N GLU A 250 9.22 19.63 -26.11
CA GLU A 250 9.70 18.51 -25.29
C GLU A 250 8.67 18.17 -24.22
N TYR A 251 8.32 16.91 -24.14
CA TYR A 251 7.51 16.27 -23.08
C TYR A 251 8.31 15.18 -22.41
N PHE A 252 7.86 14.76 -21.23
CA PHE A 252 8.42 13.60 -20.56
C PHE A 252 7.34 12.61 -20.16
N PHE A 253 7.57 11.36 -20.52
CA PHE A 253 6.71 10.24 -20.18
C PHE A 253 7.46 9.30 -19.22
N ASP A 254 6.81 8.91 -18.13
CA ASP A 254 7.40 8.04 -17.12
C ASP A 254 8.02 6.78 -17.76
N GLU A 255 9.25 6.46 -17.40
CA GLU A 255 10.04 5.39 -18.04
C GLU A 255 9.47 3.99 -17.79
N LYS A 256 8.67 3.81 -16.73
CA LYS A 256 8.03 2.53 -16.42
C LYS A 256 6.64 2.43 -17.03
N THR A 257 5.81 3.43 -16.81
CA THR A 257 4.38 3.41 -17.13
C THR A 257 4.04 4.05 -18.46
N GLY A 258 4.86 4.96 -18.99
CA GLY A 258 4.56 5.79 -20.15
C GLY A 258 3.59 6.95 -19.88
N ALA A 259 3.17 7.16 -18.63
CA ALA A 259 2.30 8.28 -18.28
C ALA A 259 3.05 9.62 -18.38
N GLN A 260 2.42 10.66 -18.93
CA GLN A 260 2.99 11.98 -19.05
C GLN A 260 3.26 12.60 -17.67
N VAL A 261 4.45 13.12 -17.46
CA VAL A 261 4.79 13.87 -16.25
C VAL A 261 4.27 15.30 -16.41
N LYS A 262 3.49 15.76 -15.44
CA LYS A 262 2.92 17.13 -15.38
C LYS A 262 3.07 17.70 -13.97
N GLY A 263 3.37 19.00 -13.88
CA GLY A 263 3.43 19.74 -12.62
C GLY A 263 4.55 19.29 -11.67
N ASN A 264 5.57 18.61 -12.20
CA ASN A 264 6.64 18.07 -11.36
C ASN A 264 7.96 17.95 -12.15
N PHE A 265 9.02 17.65 -11.42
CA PHE A 265 10.30 17.27 -11.97
C PHE A 265 10.29 15.78 -12.34
N ALA A 266 10.72 15.47 -13.57
CA ALA A 266 10.87 14.10 -14.02
C ALA A 266 12.20 13.47 -13.58
N SER A 267 12.45 12.21 -13.92
CA SER A 267 13.70 11.49 -13.61
C SER A 267 14.94 12.16 -14.24
N ASN A 268 14.78 12.85 -15.38
CA ASN A 268 15.81 13.66 -16.00
C ASN A 268 16.09 15.00 -15.29
N LYS A 269 15.41 15.25 -14.15
CA LYS A 269 15.52 16.45 -13.30
C LYS A 269 14.99 17.74 -13.93
N LYS A 270 14.33 17.69 -15.09
CA LYS A 270 13.65 18.81 -15.73
C LYS A 270 12.20 18.92 -15.27
N TYR A 271 11.66 20.15 -15.23
CA TYR A 271 10.28 20.42 -14.85
C TYR A 271 9.35 20.49 -16.05
N TYR A 272 8.19 19.86 -15.93
CA TYR A 272 7.17 19.84 -16.96
C TYR A 272 5.88 20.49 -16.47
N ASN A 273 5.31 21.36 -17.30
CA ASN A 273 4.17 22.22 -16.98
C ASN A 273 2.96 21.42 -16.46
N SER A 274 2.29 21.93 -15.43
CA SER A 274 1.19 21.24 -14.76
C SER A 274 -0.06 21.02 -15.63
N THR A 275 -0.28 21.90 -16.60
CA THR A 275 -1.44 21.83 -17.50
C THR A 275 -1.09 21.10 -18.79
N THR A 276 -0.04 21.53 -19.48
CA THR A 276 0.31 21.02 -20.81
C THR A 276 1.26 19.83 -20.77
N GLY A 277 2.07 19.70 -19.73
CA GLY A 277 3.17 18.74 -19.67
C GLY A 277 4.38 19.12 -20.53
N ALA A 278 4.40 20.31 -21.12
CA ALA A 278 5.55 20.82 -21.89
C ALA A 278 6.73 21.16 -20.97
N LEU A 279 7.96 21.01 -21.47
CA LEU A 279 9.17 21.45 -20.75
C LEU A 279 9.06 22.94 -20.41
N VAL A 280 9.36 23.30 -19.18
CA VAL A 280 9.45 24.70 -18.71
C VAL A 280 10.91 25.09 -18.57
N ILE A 281 11.25 26.29 -19.09
CA ILE A 281 12.58 26.87 -19.00
C ILE A 281 12.51 28.30 -18.52
N ASN A 282 13.60 28.81 -17.92
CA ASN A 282 13.80 30.22 -17.51
C ASN A 282 12.60 30.80 -16.73
N SER A 283 12.06 30.03 -15.80
CA SER A 283 10.82 30.39 -15.09
C SER A 283 10.81 29.91 -13.65
N TYR A 284 10.07 30.65 -12.81
CA TYR A 284 9.66 30.11 -11.50
C TYR A 284 8.60 29.04 -11.66
N VAL A 285 8.75 27.98 -10.89
CA VAL A 285 7.79 26.87 -10.83
C VAL A 285 7.51 26.51 -9.37
N GLN A 286 6.33 26.01 -9.10
CA GLN A 286 5.93 25.58 -7.77
C GLN A 286 5.61 24.09 -7.79
N VAL A 287 6.15 23.35 -6.81
CA VAL A 287 5.79 21.95 -6.55
C VAL A 287 5.35 21.89 -5.09
N ASP A 288 4.13 21.48 -4.86
CA ASP A 288 3.46 21.59 -3.57
C ASP A 288 3.45 23.03 -3.05
N LYS A 289 4.15 23.31 -1.96
CA LYS A 289 4.29 24.67 -1.39
C LYS A 289 5.66 25.31 -1.66
N ASP A 290 6.58 24.58 -2.27
CA ASP A 290 7.96 25.01 -2.47
C ASP A 290 8.16 25.63 -3.84
N TRP A 291 8.92 26.72 -3.90
CA TRP A 291 9.28 27.43 -5.12
C TRP A 291 10.65 27.05 -5.62
N TYR A 292 10.79 26.96 -6.92
CA TYR A 292 12.02 26.68 -7.64
C TYR A 292 12.16 27.61 -8.83
N TYR A 293 13.36 27.79 -9.31
CA TYR A 293 13.59 28.40 -10.63
C TYR A 293 14.28 27.39 -11.54
N VAL A 294 13.74 27.19 -12.73
CA VAL A 294 14.35 26.33 -13.74
C VAL A 294 15.11 27.18 -14.77
N GLY A 295 16.32 26.77 -15.08
CA GLY A 295 17.18 27.44 -16.03
C GLY A 295 16.82 27.16 -17.49
N ASN A 296 17.70 27.54 -18.41
CA ASN A 296 17.52 27.33 -19.85
C ASN A 296 17.51 25.84 -20.28
N ASP A 297 18.01 24.95 -19.42
CA ASP A 297 17.97 23.48 -19.62
C ASP A 297 16.77 22.80 -18.94
N GLY A 298 15.87 23.57 -18.32
CA GLY A 298 14.72 23.10 -17.61
C GLY A 298 15.00 22.51 -16.23
N LYS A 299 16.26 22.54 -15.76
CA LYS A 299 16.65 22.00 -14.44
C LYS A 299 16.66 23.10 -13.38
N ARG A 300 16.51 22.69 -12.12
CA ARG A 300 16.55 23.58 -10.95
C ARG A 300 17.86 24.33 -10.86
N LEU A 301 17.79 25.65 -10.67
CA LEU A 301 18.95 26.42 -10.24
C LEU A 301 19.21 26.18 -8.75
N LYS A 302 20.46 26.38 -8.35
CA LYS A 302 20.95 26.15 -6.99
C LYS A 302 21.94 27.25 -6.58
N GLY A 303 22.05 27.47 -5.25
CA GLY A 303 22.93 28.47 -4.68
C GLY A 303 22.45 29.91 -4.95
N SER A 304 23.35 30.88 -4.82
CA SER A 304 23.08 32.29 -5.07
C SER A 304 22.92 32.54 -6.55
N GLN A 305 21.83 33.21 -6.93
CA GLN A 305 21.46 33.52 -8.30
C GLN A 305 21.01 34.98 -8.40
N THR A 306 21.04 35.53 -9.60
CA THR A 306 20.43 36.83 -9.92
C THR A 306 19.40 36.61 -11.02
N ILE A 307 18.11 36.77 -10.68
CA ILE A 307 16.99 36.59 -11.59
C ILE A 307 16.34 37.95 -11.81
N ASN A 308 16.32 38.43 -13.06
CA ASN A 308 15.78 39.74 -13.43
C ASN A 308 16.38 40.87 -12.57
N ASN A 309 17.69 40.86 -12.36
CA ASN A 309 18.46 41.80 -11.51
C ASN A 309 18.12 41.71 -10.00
N VAL A 310 17.42 40.70 -9.55
CA VAL A 310 17.12 40.48 -8.14
C VAL A 310 17.98 39.32 -7.61
N PRO A 311 18.83 39.58 -6.59
CA PRO A 311 19.56 38.50 -5.91
C PRO A 311 18.61 37.58 -5.13
N VAL A 312 18.70 36.29 -5.39
CA VAL A 312 17.88 35.23 -4.77
C VAL A 312 18.77 34.04 -4.38
N TYR A 313 18.26 33.16 -3.58
CA TYR A 313 18.99 31.97 -3.17
C TYR A 313 18.14 30.72 -3.28
N PHE A 314 18.74 29.68 -3.82
CA PHE A 314 18.14 28.34 -3.87
C PHE A 314 19.01 27.36 -3.09
N ASP A 315 18.39 26.51 -2.28
CA ASP A 315 19.11 25.51 -1.50
C ASP A 315 20.04 24.67 -2.41
N PRO A 316 21.32 24.45 -2.04
CA PRO A 316 22.28 23.75 -2.88
C PRO A 316 21.99 22.26 -3.06
N TYR A 317 21.18 21.64 -2.15
CA TYR A 317 20.84 20.24 -2.20
C TYR A 317 19.59 19.99 -3.04
N ASP A 318 18.48 20.63 -2.71
CA ASP A 318 17.18 20.37 -3.32
C ASP A 318 16.68 21.45 -4.27
N GLY A 319 17.33 22.62 -4.30
CA GLY A 319 17.00 23.74 -5.18
C GLY A 319 15.79 24.56 -4.75
N LYS A 320 15.27 24.39 -3.52
CA LYS A 320 14.18 25.21 -3.00
C LYS A 320 14.60 26.66 -2.82
N GLN A 321 13.73 27.59 -3.21
CA GLN A 321 13.98 29.01 -2.98
C GLN A 321 13.92 29.34 -1.48
N ALA A 322 14.94 30.01 -0.97
CA ALA A 322 14.92 30.57 0.37
C ALA A 322 13.88 31.70 0.42
N LYS A 323 12.90 31.58 1.31
CA LYS A 323 11.86 32.57 1.56
C LYS A 323 11.57 32.66 3.06
N GLY A 324 11.69 33.85 3.65
CA GLY A 324 11.49 34.11 5.07
C GLY A 324 12.53 33.46 5.97
N VAL A 325 13.68 33.06 5.42
CA VAL A 325 14.75 32.34 6.12
C VAL A 325 16.13 32.84 5.69
N PHE A 326 17.14 32.50 6.47
CA PHE A 326 18.53 32.64 6.02
C PHE A 326 18.89 31.49 5.06
N GLY A 327 19.52 31.84 3.95
CA GLY A 327 20.14 30.84 3.06
C GLY A 327 21.42 30.26 3.68
N ASN A 328 21.94 29.18 3.13
CA ASN A 328 23.21 28.60 3.56
C ASN A 328 24.40 29.54 3.25
N ASP A 329 24.20 30.55 2.43
CA ASP A 329 25.17 31.65 2.18
C ASP A 329 25.20 32.68 3.34
N GLY A 330 24.31 32.56 4.30
CA GLY A 330 24.23 33.35 5.53
C GLY A 330 23.40 34.64 5.39
N TYR A 331 22.81 34.95 4.25
CA TYR A 331 21.95 36.11 4.04
C TYR A 331 20.47 35.78 4.22
N PHE A 332 19.69 36.79 4.61
CA PHE A 332 18.23 36.65 4.78
C PHE A 332 17.48 36.95 3.47
N TYR A 333 16.45 36.17 3.20
CA TYR A 333 15.64 36.28 2.00
C TYR A 333 14.18 36.56 2.33
N ASP A 334 13.57 37.51 1.65
CA ASP A 334 12.19 37.97 1.87
C ASP A 334 11.18 36.82 1.74
N LYS A 335 10.19 36.83 2.63
CA LYS A 335 9.23 35.71 2.71
C LYS A 335 8.29 35.61 1.49
N ASP A 336 8.00 36.73 0.85
CA ASP A 336 7.05 36.79 -0.27
C ASP A 336 7.76 36.70 -1.62
N SER A 337 8.77 37.53 -1.83
CA SER A 337 9.53 37.61 -3.11
C SER A 337 10.70 36.62 -3.17
N GLY A 338 11.28 36.22 -2.03
CA GLY A 338 12.56 35.49 -1.99
C GLY A 338 13.78 36.34 -2.38
N ALA A 339 13.63 37.68 -2.45
CA ALA A 339 14.74 38.58 -2.72
C ALA A 339 15.65 38.70 -1.49
N LYS A 340 16.95 38.82 -1.71
CA LYS A 340 17.90 39.12 -0.61
C LYS A 340 17.55 40.43 0.07
N ILE A 341 17.45 40.41 1.41
CA ILE A 341 17.21 41.60 2.23
C ILE A 341 18.50 42.03 2.92
N ASP A 342 18.82 43.34 2.86
CA ASP A 342 19.85 43.92 3.70
C ASP A 342 19.30 44.24 5.10
N LEU A 343 19.71 43.46 6.08
CA LEU A 343 19.36 43.64 7.48
C LEU A 343 20.40 44.48 8.26
N GLY A 344 21.40 45.03 7.58
CA GLY A 344 22.52 45.73 8.19
C GLY A 344 23.69 44.82 8.55
N THR A 345 24.68 45.39 9.28
CA THR A 345 25.93 44.67 9.66
C THR A 345 26.26 44.90 11.14
N ASN A 346 27.06 44.01 11.72
CA ASN A 346 27.57 44.08 13.10
C ASN A 346 26.46 44.34 14.14
N ARG A 347 25.36 43.60 14.05
CA ARG A 347 24.19 43.83 14.92
C ARG A 347 23.38 42.58 15.17
N TYR A 348 22.65 42.55 16.29
CA TYR A 348 21.62 41.58 16.55
C TYR A 348 20.35 41.89 15.74
N VAL A 349 19.70 40.83 15.26
CA VAL A 349 18.36 40.88 14.61
C VAL A 349 17.47 39.79 15.23
N TYR A 350 16.18 40.11 15.37
CA TYR A 350 15.18 39.19 15.86
C TYR A 350 14.20 38.82 14.76
N ILE A 351 14.19 37.54 14.36
CA ILE A 351 13.43 37.05 13.22
C ILE A 351 12.85 35.67 13.57
N ASN A 352 11.56 35.48 13.31
CA ASN A 352 10.87 34.20 13.55
C ASN A 352 11.15 33.65 14.98
N ASP A 353 10.98 34.51 15.98
CA ASP A 353 11.15 34.21 17.42
C ASP A 353 12.57 33.79 17.81
N ASN A 354 13.57 34.07 16.98
CA ASN A 354 14.98 33.78 17.23
C ASN A 354 15.86 35.01 17.08
N TRP A 355 16.93 35.08 17.89
CA TRP A 355 17.99 36.07 17.77
C TRP A 355 19.10 35.55 16.89
N TYR A 356 19.62 36.40 16.04
CA TYR A 356 20.78 36.17 15.18
C TYR A 356 21.74 37.35 15.32
N TYR A 357 23.01 37.14 15.00
CA TYR A 357 23.98 38.24 14.90
C TYR A 357 24.54 38.28 13.48
N LEU A 358 24.49 39.45 12.87
CA LEU A 358 25.05 39.71 11.54
C LEU A 358 26.48 40.24 11.65
N ASN A 359 27.38 39.63 10.92
CA ASN A 359 28.78 40.09 10.83
C ASN A 359 28.95 41.38 9.98
N GLY A 360 30.19 41.81 9.73
CA GLY A 360 30.53 42.98 8.93
C GLY A 360 30.09 42.87 7.45
N GLU A 361 29.75 41.67 6.98
CA GLU A 361 29.23 41.43 5.63
C GLU A 361 27.70 41.28 5.59
N GLY A 362 27.01 41.37 6.73
CA GLY A 362 25.56 41.14 6.84
C GLY A 362 25.15 39.66 6.82
N LYS A 363 26.10 38.77 7.06
CA LYS A 363 25.84 37.33 7.18
C LYS A 363 25.66 36.91 8.63
N ILE A 364 24.81 35.92 8.90
CA ILE A 364 24.67 35.32 10.26
C ILE A 364 25.96 34.68 10.72
N LEU A 365 26.27 34.86 12.00
CA LEU A 365 27.32 34.12 12.70
C LEU A 365 26.79 32.75 13.16
N LYS A 366 27.71 31.80 13.28
CA LYS A 366 27.45 30.44 13.76
C LYS A 366 28.55 30.00 14.74
N GLY A 367 28.21 29.05 15.59
CA GLY A 367 29.16 28.50 16.58
C GLY A 367 29.51 29.48 17.70
N ASP A 368 30.64 29.23 18.34
CA ASP A 368 31.16 30.06 19.42
C ASP A 368 31.68 31.41 18.91
N GLN A 369 31.22 32.49 19.52
CA GLN A 369 31.60 33.86 19.16
C GLN A 369 31.90 34.70 20.38
N THR A 370 32.71 35.74 20.20
CA THR A 370 32.89 36.78 21.20
C THR A 370 32.41 38.12 20.61
N ILE A 371 31.35 38.67 21.20
CA ILE A 371 30.72 39.92 20.72
C ILE A 371 30.79 40.89 21.89
N ASP A 372 31.44 42.04 21.66
CA ASP A 372 31.68 43.08 22.66
C ASP A 372 32.29 42.53 23.98
N GLY A 373 33.21 41.54 23.81
CA GLY A 373 33.90 40.91 24.97
C GLY A 373 33.07 39.81 25.66
N VAL A 374 31.83 39.53 25.21
CA VAL A 374 30.94 38.51 25.78
C VAL A 374 30.98 37.26 24.90
N GLN A 375 31.27 36.13 25.53
CA GLN A 375 31.18 34.82 24.86
C GLN A 375 29.73 34.39 24.71
N VAL A 376 29.30 34.14 23.49
CA VAL A 376 27.96 33.70 23.08
C VAL A 376 28.05 32.54 22.11
N HIS A 377 26.94 31.85 21.90
CA HIS A 377 26.92 30.75 20.98
C HIS A 377 25.70 30.84 20.06
N PHE A 378 25.92 30.56 18.80
CA PHE A 378 24.88 30.43 17.77
C PHE A 378 24.83 28.99 17.28
N ASP A 379 23.65 28.45 17.10
CA ASP A 379 23.49 27.09 16.56
C ASP A 379 24.36 26.93 15.30
N PRO A 380 25.19 25.88 15.24
CA PRO A 380 26.12 25.72 14.12
C PRO A 380 25.44 25.45 12.77
N TYR A 381 24.20 24.98 12.79
CA TYR A 381 23.43 24.71 11.59
C TYR A 381 22.50 25.89 11.23
N TYR A 382 21.67 26.33 12.17
CA TYR A 382 20.65 27.37 11.92
C TYR A 382 21.12 28.79 12.17
N GLY A 383 22.16 29.00 12.99
CA GLY A 383 22.70 30.31 13.32
C GLY A 383 21.88 31.12 14.33
N ASN A 384 20.80 30.57 14.89
CA ASN A 384 20.09 31.23 15.99
C ASN A 384 20.88 31.20 17.30
N GLN A 385 20.83 32.32 18.08
CA GLN A 385 21.51 32.39 19.33
C GLN A 385 20.92 31.41 20.34
N ILE A 386 21.80 30.65 21.01
CA ILE A 386 21.42 29.79 22.12
C ILE A 386 21.25 30.65 23.38
N LYS A 387 20.05 30.63 23.97
CA LYS A 387 19.69 31.35 25.20
C LYS A 387 18.84 30.48 26.10
N GLY A 388 19.19 30.39 27.40
CA GLY A 388 18.46 29.59 28.36
C GLY A 388 18.54 28.09 28.11
N GLU A 389 19.52 27.62 27.36
CA GLU A 389 19.65 26.23 26.93
C GLU A 389 21.08 25.71 27.13
N PHE A 390 21.19 24.39 27.22
CA PHE A 390 22.48 23.69 27.19
C PHE A 390 22.86 23.39 25.74
N THR A 391 24.17 23.20 25.53
CA THR A 391 24.70 22.63 24.29
C THR A 391 25.36 21.29 24.50
N ASP A 392 25.36 20.45 23.45
CA ASP A 392 26.17 19.23 23.38
C ASP A 392 27.62 19.53 22.94
N SER A 393 28.43 18.48 22.79
CA SER A 393 29.80 18.58 22.30
C SER A 393 29.95 19.14 20.89
N ASN A 394 28.87 19.11 20.08
CA ASN A 394 28.83 19.65 18.72
C ASN A 394 28.28 21.09 18.68
N GLY A 395 27.88 21.65 19.84
CA GLY A 395 27.31 22.97 19.95
C GLY A 395 25.82 23.09 19.64
N HIS A 396 25.10 21.97 19.45
CA HIS A 396 23.65 22.01 19.25
C HIS A 396 22.91 22.13 20.57
N ALA A 397 21.81 22.87 20.59
CA ALA A 397 20.95 22.99 21.75
C ALA A 397 20.42 21.63 22.20
N VAL A 398 20.52 21.32 23.49
CA VAL A 398 20.02 20.09 24.11
C VAL A 398 19.22 20.38 25.37
N LYS A 399 18.22 19.57 25.66
CA LYS A 399 17.50 19.58 26.93
C LYS A 399 18.26 18.78 27.98
N ALA A 400 18.27 19.24 29.23
CA ALA A 400 18.95 18.58 30.35
C ALA A 400 18.53 17.12 30.65
N ASN A 401 17.48 16.63 30.01
CA ASN A 401 16.94 15.25 30.12
C ASN A 401 17.20 14.39 28.87
N SER A 402 18.02 14.86 27.92
CA SER A 402 18.36 14.10 26.75
C SER A 402 19.41 13.04 27.05
N TYR A 403 19.49 12.00 26.24
CA TYR A 403 20.58 11.01 26.27
C TYR A 403 21.96 11.64 25.99
N THR A 404 21.96 12.90 25.55
CA THR A 404 23.17 13.69 25.25
C THR A 404 23.54 14.52 26.47
N SER A 405 24.70 14.24 26.99
CA SER A 405 25.21 14.93 28.17
C SER A 405 25.46 16.42 27.89
N PRO A 406 24.87 17.37 28.66
CA PRO A 406 25.09 18.80 28.45
C PRO A 406 26.52 19.18 28.71
N VAL A 407 27.10 20.08 27.89
CA VAL A 407 28.50 20.52 27.99
C VAL A 407 28.60 21.95 28.48
N LYS A 408 27.82 22.89 27.92
CA LYS A 408 27.83 24.32 28.30
C LYS A 408 26.40 24.82 28.47
N TYR A 409 26.22 25.89 29.22
CA TYR A 409 24.94 26.59 29.40
C TYR A 409 25.08 28.06 29.08
N TYR A 410 24.09 28.59 28.37
CA TYR A 410 24.05 30.00 27.98
C TYR A 410 22.87 30.70 28.67
N ASP A 411 23.16 31.85 29.30
CA ASP A 411 22.18 32.59 30.11
C ASP A 411 20.91 32.95 29.30
N LYS A 412 19.76 32.78 29.89
CA LYS A 412 18.47 32.95 29.22
C LYS A 412 18.16 34.38 28.77
N ASN A 413 18.74 35.39 29.42
CA ASN A 413 18.48 36.79 29.09
C ASN A 413 19.51 37.34 28.15
N SER A 414 20.78 37.19 28.45
CA SER A 414 21.90 37.71 27.67
C SER A 414 22.40 36.79 26.58
N GLY A 415 22.23 35.46 26.71
CA GLY A 415 22.88 34.46 25.88
C GLY A 415 24.40 34.31 26.15
N ALA A 416 24.91 34.92 27.23
CA ALA A 416 26.32 34.81 27.63
C ALA A 416 26.62 33.39 28.16
N LEU A 417 27.79 32.86 27.84
CA LEU A 417 28.29 31.63 28.42
C LEU A 417 28.39 31.77 29.94
N VAL A 418 27.73 30.92 30.70
CA VAL A 418 27.83 30.86 32.17
C VAL A 418 29.15 30.19 32.56
N LYS A 419 29.93 30.82 33.44
CA LYS A 419 31.24 30.34 33.85
C LYS A 419 31.50 30.62 35.35
N GLY A 420 32.27 29.73 35.97
CA GLY A 420 32.81 29.89 37.34
C GLY A 420 31.73 30.07 38.38
N GLN A 421 30.52 29.55 38.22
CA GLN A 421 29.42 29.80 39.15
C GLN A 421 28.33 28.71 39.13
N TYR A 422 27.58 28.68 40.23
CA TYR A 422 26.31 27.95 40.29
C TYR A 422 25.23 28.70 39.54
N PHE A 423 24.34 27.95 38.91
CA PHE A 423 23.13 28.50 38.29
C PHE A 423 21.97 27.47 38.37
N SER A 424 20.75 27.94 38.25
CA SER A 424 19.57 27.06 38.22
C SER A 424 18.91 27.09 36.86
N HIS A 425 18.45 25.91 36.42
CA HIS A 425 17.64 25.75 35.22
C HIS A 425 16.55 24.70 35.50
N ASP A 426 15.31 25.04 35.24
CA ASP A 426 14.12 24.20 35.50
C ASP A 426 14.07 23.63 36.92
N GLY A 427 14.42 24.49 37.91
CA GLY A 427 14.41 24.13 39.32
C GLY A 427 15.55 23.20 39.79
N LYS A 428 16.50 22.90 38.90
CA LYS A 428 17.69 22.09 39.19
C LYS A 428 18.92 22.97 39.23
N TRP A 429 19.91 22.59 40.04
CA TRP A 429 21.16 23.31 40.19
C TRP A 429 22.30 22.66 39.44
N TYR A 430 23.14 23.47 38.87
CA TYR A 430 24.31 23.11 38.08
C TYR A 430 25.51 23.99 38.48
N TYR A 431 26.70 23.57 38.11
CA TYR A 431 27.90 24.40 38.19
C TYR A 431 28.68 24.39 36.88
N ALA A 432 29.01 25.55 36.38
CA ALA A 432 29.92 25.71 35.26
C ALA A 432 31.32 26.09 35.76
N ASP A 433 32.35 25.41 35.28
CA ASP A 433 33.74 25.73 35.58
C ASP A 433 34.22 27.08 34.99
N ALA A 434 35.47 27.43 35.17
CA ALA A 434 36.05 28.69 34.65
C ALA A 434 36.02 28.74 33.10
N GLU A 435 36.01 27.63 32.43
CA GLU A 435 35.92 27.47 30.98
C GLU A 435 34.47 27.36 30.51
N GLY A 436 33.49 27.29 31.42
CA GLY A 436 32.05 27.15 31.13
C GLY A 436 31.59 25.73 30.95
N ASN A 437 32.40 24.72 31.26
CA ASN A 437 31.98 23.31 31.18
C ASN A 437 31.10 22.94 32.36
N ILE A 438 30.02 22.22 32.11
CA ILE A 438 29.12 21.71 33.15
C ILE A 438 29.80 20.58 33.90
N LEU A 439 30.00 20.75 35.23
CA LEU A 439 30.65 19.75 36.07
C LEU A 439 29.76 18.52 36.27
N LYS A 440 30.40 17.37 36.41
CA LYS A 440 29.78 16.05 36.63
C LYS A 440 30.61 15.23 37.63
N GLY A 441 29.94 14.26 38.24
CA GLY A 441 30.58 13.41 39.25
C GLY A 441 30.90 14.14 40.57
N SER A 442 31.80 13.56 41.35
CA SER A 442 32.28 14.16 42.60
C SER A 442 33.21 15.33 42.32
N GLN A 443 32.93 16.47 42.95
CA GLN A 443 33.69 17.71 42.79
C GLN A 443 34.00 18.34 44.18
N THR A 444 35.02 19.18 44.19
CA THR A 444 35.32 20.06 45.37
C THR A 444 35.28 21.49 44.86
N ILE A 445 34.30 22.28 45.31
CA ILE A 445 34.10 23.67 44.92
C ILE A 445 34.21 24.52 46.17
N ASP A 446 35.15 25.48 46.20
CA ASP A 446 35.45 26.34 47.34
C ASP A 446 35.67 25.57 48.66
N GLY A 447 36.32 24.38 48.58
CA GLY A 447 36.55 23.50 49.69
C GLY A 447 35.38 22.63 50.14
N VAL A 448 34.25 22.70 49.45
CA VAL A 448 33.02 21.92 49.73
C VAL A 448 32.92 20.75 48.76
N HIS A 449 32.76 19.55 49.31
CA HIS A 449 32.50 18.36 48.48
C HIS A 449 31.03 18.30 48.02
N VAL A 450 30.81 18.18 46.72
CA VAL A 450 29.52 18.12 46.09
C VAL A 450 29.50 17.01 45.01
N TYR A 451 28.33 16.63 44.56
CA TYR A 451 28.16 15.65 43.46
C TYR A 451 27.18 16.16 42.41
N PHE A 452 27.52 15.95 41.17
CA PHE A 452 26.64 16.22 40.03
C PHE A 452 26.40 14.91 39.26
N ASP A 453 25.14 14.66 38.89
CA ASP A 453 24.82 13.46 38.11
C ASP A 453 25.39 13.52 36.68
N TYR A 454 25.09 12.50 35.86
CA TYR A 454 25.53 12.44 34.47
C TYR A 454 25.05 13.64 33.64
N ASN A 455 23.87 14.19 33.95
CA ASN A 455 23.32 15.37 33.30
C ASN A 455 23.84 16.69 33.89
N GLY A 456 24.73 16.65 34.87
CA GLY A 456 25.26 17.81 35.55
C GLY A 456 24.34 18.38 36.64
N VAL A 457 23.30 17.68 37.05
CA VAL A 457 22.39 18.11 38.11
C VAL A 457 23.03 17.85 39.47
N GLN A 458 23.11 18.91 40.30
CA GLN A 458 23.63 18.79 41.64
C GLN A 458 22.75 17.88 42.50
N ALA A 459 23.39 16.92 43.18
CA ALA A 459 22.72 16.10 44.18
C ALA A 459 22.34 16.95 45.39
N LYS A 460 21.06 16.97 45.74
CA LYS A 460 20.51 17.63 46.92
C LYS A 460 19.43 16.76 47.55
N ASP A 461 19.34 16.78 48.89
CA ASP A 461 18.39 16.01 49.67
C ASP A 461 18.37 14.52 49.29
N THR A 462 19.54 13.92 49.11
CA THR A 462 19.68 12.52 48.67
C THR A 462 20.89 11.85 49.28
N VAL A 463 20.87 10.53 49.34
CA VAL A 463 22.01 9.70 49.75
C VAL A 463 22.61 9.02 48.54
N LEU A 464 23.88 9.20 48.27
CA LEU A 464 24.66 8.56 47.22
C LEU A 464 25.99 8.05 47.79
N ASP A 465 26.37 6.83 47.48
CA ASP A 465 27.64 6.19 47.86
C ASP A 465 27.97 6.29 49.38
N GLY A 466 26.92 6.20 50.23
CA GLY A 466 27.09 6.25 51.70
C GLY A 466 27.21 7.66 52.29
N TYR A 467 26.99 8.71 51.51
CA TYR A 467 27.00 10.09 51.98
C TYR A 467 25.65 10.76 51.71
N TYR A 468 25.22 11.63 52.64
CA TYR A 468 24.07 12.51 52.45
C TYR A 468 24.51 13.83 51.84
N TYR A 469 23.78 14.28 50.86
CA TYR A 469 23.96 15.58 50.21
C TYR A 469 22.88 16.55 50.68
N ASP A 470 23.35 17.63 51.34
CA ASP A 470 22.49 18.61 52.01
C ASP A 470 21.44 19.22 51.04
N LYS A 471 20.20 19.39 51.51
CA LYS A 471 19.09 19.85 50.68
C LYS A 471 19.24 21.30 50.17
N ASP A 472 19.92 22.15 50.93
CA ASP A 472 20.05 23.57 50.58
C ASP A 472 21.36 23.83 49.82
N SER A 473 22.49 23.35 50.35
CA SER A 473 23.81 23.58 49.78
C SER A 473 24.29 22.49 48.82
N GLY A 474 23.76 21.26 48.92
CA GLY A 474 24.29 20.09 48.21
C GLY A 474 25.65 19.62 48.74
N ALA A 475 26.10 20.15 49.89
CA ALA A 475 27.36 19.75 50.55
C ALA A 475 27.27 18.31 51.06
N ARG A 476 28.31 17.52 50.83
CA ARG A 476 28.43 16.15 51.35
C ARG A 476 28.57 16.15 52.85
N LYS A 477 27.78 15.32 53.52
CA LYS A 477 27.82 15.05 54.97
C LYS A 477 27.96 13.55 55.22
N GLU A 478 28.67 13.15 56.24
CA GLU A 478 28.69 11.78 56.74
C GLU A 478 27.31 11.43 57.31
N LEU A 479 26.85 10.20 57.10
CA LEU A 479 25.56 9.68 57.60
C LEU A 479 25.64 9.41 59.11
#